data_3316af8fe1e1aba5a67dd99e7fa00104
#
_entry.id   3316af8fe1e1aba5a67dd99e7fa00104
#
_cell.length_a   1.000
_cell.length_b   1.000
_cell.length_c   1.000
_cell.angle_alpha   90.00
_cell.angle_beta   90.00
_cell.angle_gamma   90.00
#
_symmetry.space_group_name_H-M   'P 1'
#
loop_
_entity.id
_entity.type
_entity.pdbx_description
1 polymer ?
#
loop_
_entity_poly.entity_id
_entity_poly.type
_entity_poly.pdbx_seq_one_letter_code
_entity_poly.pdbx_strand_id
1 'polypeptide(L)'
;MAARKKVPVVENASVVKNASVVKKVSAAKTRTRPRPRGPALRAHAAVLLDRLLSRYPDAHCALDFRNAYELLCATILSAQCTDKRVNMVTPALFARYPDARALAAARQEDVEELIKSTGFFRNKAKSLIGMATALVERHGGEVPADMESLVVLPGVGRKTANVILGNAFGRNDGIVVDTHVTRLSNRLALANGTDAVKIERALLPLFPQDRWTMLSHLLIEHGRQVCDARKPRCGDCMLADVCPSALV
;
A
#
# COMPACT_ATOMS: atom_id res chain seq x y z
N MET A 1 1.03 -66.93 -33.24
CA MET A 1 1.49 -67.86 -32.15
C MET A 1 2.84 -67.44 -31.69
N ALA A 2 2.96 -66.80 -30.54
CA ALA A 2 4.22 -66.62 -29.84
C ALA A 2 3.93 -66.38 -28.35
N ALA A 3 4.49 -67.18 -27.51
CA ALA A 3 4.17 -67.41 -26.13
C ALA A 3 4.60 -66.31 -25.17
N ARG A 4 3.76 -66.00 -24.19
CA ARG A 4 4.04 -65.16 -23.02
C ARG A 4 4.99 -65.94 -22.07
N LYS A 5 6.14 -65.38 -21.78
CA LYS A 5 7.00 -65.83 -20.65
C LYS A 5 6.64 -65.01 -19.40
N LYS A 6 6.24 -65.77 -18.35
CA LYS A 6 6.05 -65.26 -16.98
C LYS A 6 7.45 -65.10 -16.33
N VAL A 7 7.67 -64.00 -15.62
CA VAL A 7 8.81 -63.77 -14.75
C VAL A 7 8.33 -63.84 -13.28
N PRO A 8 9.05 -64.47 -12.37
CA PRO A 8 8.58 -64.75 -11.01
C PRO A 8 8.73 -63.56 -10.08
N VAL A 9 7.76 -63.45 -9.18
CA VAL A 9 7.77 -62.56 -8.00
C VAL A 9 8.76 -63.09 -6.98
N VAL A 10 9.67 -62.24 -6.54
CA VAL A 10 10.50 -62.49 -5.34
C VAL A 10 10.02 -61.57 -4.24
N GLU A 11 9.32 -62.15 -3.27
CA GLU A 11 9.14 -61.60 -1.94
C GLU A 11 10.48 -61.62 -1.20
N ASN A 12 10.87 -60.49 -0.64
CA ASN A 12 11.62 -60.54 0.60
C ASN A 12 11.42 -59.25 1.44
N ALA A 13 11.00 -59.49 2.65
CA ALA A 13 10.72 -58.60 3.72
C ALA A 13 11.98 -57.98 4.31
N SER A 14 11.92 -56.73 4.71
CA SER A 14 12.55 -56.25 5.95
C SER A 14 12.06 -54.83 6.20
N VAL A 15 10.99 -54.72 6.96
CA VAL A 15 10.51 -53.44 7.51
C VAL A 15 11.41 -53.04 8.64
N VAL A 16 12.33 -52.08 8.39
CA VAL A 16 13.04 -51.37 9.45
C VAL A 16 12.18 -50.18 9.87
N LYS A 17 11.56 -50.28 11.04
CA LYS A 17 10.85 -49.21 11.71
C LYS A 17 11.86 -48.17 12.19
N ASN A 18 12.12 -47.13 11.42
CA ASN A 18 12.74 -45.90 11.91
C ASN A 18 11.67 -44.99 12.53
N ALA A 19 11.56 -45.03 13.84
CA ALA A 19 10.79 -44.10 14.63
C ALA A 19 11.49 -42.73 14.57
N SER A 20 11.01 -41.85 13.65
CA SER A 20 11.39 -40.45 13.60
C SER A 20 10.87 -39.77 14.84
N VAL A 21 11.75 -39.40 15.75
CA VAL A 21 11.48 -38.51 16.88
C VAL A 21 11.17 -37.11 16.31
N VAL A 22 9.91 -36.85 16.06
CA VAL A 22 9.43 -35.49 15.77
C VAL A 22 9.56 -34.67 17.06
N LYS A 23 10.65 -33.92 17.20
CA LYS A 23 10.79 -32.90 18.23
C LYS A 23 9.65 -31.93 18.04
N LYS A 24 8.66 -31.94 18.95
CA LYS A 24 7.65 -30.88 19.06
C LYS A 24 8.38 -29.59 19.31
N VAL A 25 8.47 -28.74 18.26
CA VAL A 25 8.88 -27.35 18.41
C VAL A 25 7.79 -26.70 19.24
N SER A 26 8.12 -26.38 20.47
CA SER A 26 7.26 -25.63 21.38
C SER A 26 6.84 -24.34 20.70
N ALA A 27 5.55 -24.19 20.45
CA ALA A 27 4.98 -22.92 19.95
C ALA A 27 5.31 -21.84 20.98
N ALA A 28 6.12 -20.87 20.59
CA ALA A 28 6.44 -19.72 21.42
C ALA A 28 5.12 -19.06 21.84
N LYS A 29 4.88 -18.97 23.14
CA LYS A 29 3.69 -18.33 23.72
C LYS A 29 3.77 -16.85 23.34
N THR A 30 2.97 -16.41 22.38
CA THR A 30 2.77 -15.03 22.05
C THR A 30 2.34 -14.27 23.30
N ARG A 31 3.22 -13.47 23.89
CA ARG A 31 2.85 -12.52 24.95
C ARG A 31 2.07 -11.37 24.27
N THR A 32 0.76 -11.54 24.12
CA THR A 32 -0.11 -10.45 23.69
C THR A 32 -0.13 -9.38 24.77
N ARG A 33 0.49 -8.25 24.49
CA ARG A 33 0.39 -7.07 25.36
C ARG A 33 -1.03 -6.51 25.32
N PRO A 34 -1.54 -5.95 26.43
CA PRO A 34 -2.86 -5.32 26.42
C PRO A 34 -2.88 -4.16 25.41
N ARG A 35 -3.99 -4.05 24.68
CA ARG A 35 -4.21 -2.94 23.74
C ARG A 35 -4.43 -1.64 24.53
N PRO A 36 -3.66 -0.58 24.28
CA PRO A 36 -3.84 0.70 24.95
C PRO A 36 -5.18 1.33 24.59
N ARG A 37 -5.77 2.12 25.51
CA ARG A 37 -7.05 2.83 25.32
C ARG A 37 -6.97 4.24 25.92
N GLY A 38 -7.82 5.15 25.45
CA GLY A 38 -7.92 6.50 25.98
C GLY A 38 -6.56 7.24 25.98
N PRO A 39 -6.17 7.89 27.10
CA PRO A 39 -4.91 8.61 27.19
C PRO A 39 -3.68 7.76 26.90
N ALA A 40 -3.67 6.49 27.33
CA ALA A 40 -2.57 5.56 27.05
C ALA A 40 -2.41 5.27 25.55
N LEU A 41 -3.51 5.28 24.77
CA LEU A 41 -3.45 5.12 23.31
C LEU A 41 -2.77 6.32 22.63
N ARG A 42 -3.04 7.55 23.10
CA ARG A 42 -2.36 8.75 22.57
C ARG A 42 -0.86 8.75 22.89
N ALA A 43 -0.49 8.39 24.11
CA ALA A 43 0.91 8.23 24.49
C ALA A 43 1.61 7.16 23.67
N HIS A 44 0.94 6.02 23.43
CA HIS A 44 1.43 4.96 22.57
C HIS A 44 1.63 5.45 21.11
N ALA A 45 0.66 6.15 20.53
CA ALA A 45 0.75 6.72 19.20
C ALA A 45 1.92 7.70 19.05
N ALA A 46 2.16 8.55 20.08
CA ALA A 46 3.29 9.48 20.08
C ALA A 46 4.64 8.74 20.06
N VAL A 47 4.81 7.70 20.88
CA VAL A 47 6.03 6.86 20.88
C VAL A 47 6.25 6.18 19.53
N LEU A 48 5.17 5.67 18.91
CA LEU A 48 5.26 5.04 17.59
C LEU A 48 5.69 6.04 16.52
N LEU A 49 5.12 7.25 16.52
CA LEU A 49 5.45 8.31 15.56
C LEU A 49 6.92 8.71 15.67
N ASP A 50 7.39 8.98 16.88
CA ASP A 50 8.78 9.38 17.16
C ASP A 50 9.78 8.34 16.65
N ARG A 51 9.58 7.07 17.00
CA ARG A 51 10.45 5.97 16.55
C ARG A 51 10.41 5.75 15.04
N LEU A 52 9.25 5.89 14.41
CA LEU A 52 9.10 5.78 12.96
C LEU A 52 9.81 6.92 12.24
N LEU A 53 9.68 8.17 12.70
CA LEU A 53 10.40 9.33 12.18
C LEU A 53 11.92 9.16 12.29
N SER A 54 12.40 8.70 13.45
CA SER A 54 13.84 8.44 13.66
C SER A 54 14.37 7.33 12.74
N ARG A 55 13.55 6.32 12.46
CA ARG A 55 13.97 5.16 11.63
C ARG A 55 13.88 5.41 10.13
N TYR A 56 12.94 6.25 9.71
CA TYR A 56 12.64 6.55 8.30
C TYR A 56 12.60 8.05 8.04
N PRO A 57 13.71 8.77 8.24
CA PRO A 57 13.74 10.23 8.09
C PRO A 57 13.41 10.67 6.65
N ASP A 58 13.71 9.84 5.68
CA ASP A 58 13.51 10.10 4.24
C ASP A 58 12.22 9.48 3.68
N ALA A 59 11.27 9.08 4.54
CA ALA A 59 10.02 8.51 4.08
C ALA A 59 9.22 9.52 3.23
N HIS A 60 8.85 9.14 2.03
CA HIS A 60 8.16 10.00 1.07
C HIS A 60 7.25 9.20 0.13
N CYS A 61 6.54 9.88 -0.76
CA CYS A 61 5.76 9.25 -1.81
C CYS A 61 6.69 8.47 -2.75
N ALA A 62 6.41 7.19 -2.96
CA ALA A 62 7.22 6.32 -3.83
C ALA A 62 6.91 6.49 -5.33
N LEU A 63 5.90 7.27 -5.70
CA LEU A 63 5.60 7.63 -7.09
C LEU A 63 6.46 8.82 -7.51
N ASP A 64 7.06 8.74 -8.70
CA ASP A 64 7.83 9.84 -9.29
C ASP A 64 6.88 10.86 -9.94
N PHE A 65 7.02 12.14 -9.58
CA PHE A 65 6.22 13.23 -10.12
C PHE A 65 6.93 14.58 -9.99
N ARG A 66 6.60 15.52 -10.85
CA ARG A 66 7.12 16.90 -10.84
C ARG A 66 6.06 17.93 -10.42
N ASN A 67 4.78 17.57 -10.55
CA ASN A 67 3.64 18.45 -10.26
C ASN A 67 2.39 17.64 -9.89
N ALA A 68 1.32 18.32 -9.50
CA ALA A 68 0.06 17.70 -9.07
C ALA A 68 -0.62 16.87 -10.17
N TYR A 69 -0.54 17.28 -11.44
CA TYR A 69 -1.09 16.54 -12.57
C TYR A 69 -0.38 15.19 -12.75
N GLU A 70 0.94 15.17 -12.71
CA GLU A 70 1.71 13.95 -12.83
C GLU A 70 1.44 12.99 -11.65
N LEU A 71 1.38 13.52 -10.42
CA LEU A 71 1.03 12.72 -9.26
C LEU A 71 -0.38 12.13 -9.36
N LEU A 72 -1.34 12.91 -9.86
CA LEU A 72 -2.71 12.45 -10.05
C LEU A 72 -2.79 11.31 -11.07
N CYS A 73 -2.14 11.45 -12.22
CA CYS A 73 -2.03 10.39 -13.22
C CYS A 73 -1.35 9.14 -12.64
N ALA A 74 -0.19 9.30 -11.99
CA ALA A 74 0.56 8.20 -11.39
C ALA A 74 -0.26 7.47 -10.31
N THR A 75 -1.03 8.21 -9.50
CA THR A 75 -1.88 7.62 -8.45
C THR A 75 -3.04 6.83 -9.05
N ILE A 76 -3.67 7.29 -10.15
CA ILE A 76 -4.69 6.51 -10.88
C ILE A 76 -4.06 5.21 -11.42
N LEU A 77 -2.85 5.31 -11.96
CA LEU A 77 -2.12 4.13 -12.50
C LEU A 77 -1.70 3.15 -11.41
N SER A 78 -1.47 3.59 -10.17
CA SER A 78 -1.04 2.75 -9.06
C SER A 78 -2.11 1.79 -8.54
N ALA A 79 -3.38 1.95 -8.94
CA ALA A 79 -4.44 1.02 -8.58
C ALA A 79 -4.10 -0.41 -9.03
N GLN A 80 -3.90 -1.33 -8.06
CA GLN A 80 -3.48 -2.72 -8.28
C GLN A 80 -2.20 -2.86 -9.14
N CYS A 81 -1.28 -1.90 -9.02
CA CYS A 81 0.01 -1.89 -9.69
C CYS A 81 1.10 -1.47 -8.71
N THR A 82 2.32 -1.95 -8.89
CA THR A 82 3.45 -1.54 -8.05
C THR A 82 3.94 -0.15 -8.45
N ASP A 83 4.37 0.66 -7.47
CA ASP A 83 4.93 2.00 -7.71
C ASP A 83 6.09 1.93 -8.71
N LYS A 84 6.98 0.93 -8.57
CA LYS A 84 8.08 0.70 -9.53
C LYS A 84 7.59 0.55 -10.97
N ARG A 85 6.48 -0.18 -11.20
CA ARG A 85 5.94 -0.34 -12.55
C ARG A 85 5.32 0.96 -13.05
N VAL A 86 4.64 1.71 -12.20
CA VAL A 86 4.10 3.03 -12.54
C VAL A 86 5.24 3.96 -12.96
N ASN A 87 6.29 4.08 -12.14
CA ASN A 87 7.45 4.94 -12.41
C ASN A 87 8.21 4.56 -13.71
N MET A 88 8.14 3.29 -14.16
CA MET A 88 8.68 2.88 -15.47
C MET A 88 7.83 3.34 -16.66
N VAL A 89 6.53 3.56 -16.45
CA VAL A 89 5.56 3.87 -17.52
C VAL A 89 5.33 5.37 -17.67
N THR A 90 5.27 6.09 -16.55
CA THR A 90 4.92 7.51 -16.51
C THR A 90 5.83 8.44 -17.31
N PRO A 91 7.17 8.22 -17.45
CA PRO A 91 7.98 9.09 -18.28
C PRO A 91 7.54 9.17 -19.75
N ALA A 92 7.18 8.05 -20.37
CA ALA A 92 6.68 8.03 -21.74
C ALA A 92 5.29 8.66 -21.85
N LEU A 93 4.42 8.44 -20.84
CA LEU A 93 3.10 9.06 -20.77
C LEU A 93 3.21 10.59 -20.70
N PHE A 94 4.07 11.12 -19.81
CA PHE A 94 4.23 12.56 -19.61
C PHE A 94 5.01 13.25 -20.74
N ALA A 95 5.90 12.53 -21.42
CA ALA A 95 6.55 13.04 -22.62
C ALA A 95 5.52 13.29 -23.76
N ARG A 96 4.52 12.42 -23.90
CA ARG A 96 3.48 12.54 -24.92
C ARG A 96 2.31 13.44 -24.49
N TYR A 97 1.94 13.44 -23.21
CA TYR A 97 0.83 14.17 -22.64
C TYR A 97 1.31 14.96 -21.42
N PRO A 98 1.98 16.10 -21.61
CA PRO A 98 2.65 16.84 -20.54
C PRO A 98 1.69 17.55 -19.57
N ASP A 99 0.44 17.72 -19.97
CA ASP A 99 -0.60 18.40 -19.20
C ASP A 99 -2.00 17.80 -19.43
N ALA A 100 -2.98 18.30 -18.67
CA ALA A 100 -4.36 17.83 -18.77
C ALA A 100 -4.99 18.10 -20.14
N ARG A 101 -4.62 19.19 -20.83
CA ARG A 101 -5.17 19.53 -22.16
C ARG A 101 -4.72 18.53 -23.21
N ALA A 102 -3.44 18.20 -23.22
CA ALA A 102 -2.87 17.21 -24.12
C ALA A 102 -3.49 15.80 -23.87
N LEU A 103 -3.70 15.44 -22.61
CA LEU A 103 -4.28 14.13 -22.26
C LEU A 103 -5.79 14.06 -22.55
N ALA A 104 -6.53 15.17 -22.37
CA ALA A 104 -7.96 15.25 -22.69
C ALA A 104 -8.23 15.07 -24.19
N ALA A 105 -7.29 15.52 -25.05
CA ALA A 105 -7.35 15.37 -26.50
C ALA A 105 -6.80 14.01 -27.01
N ALA A 106 -6.33 13.14 -26.12
CA ALA A 106 -5.71 11.88 -26.51
C ALA A 106 -6.73 10.85 -27.04
N ARG A 107 -6.31 10.04 -28.00
CA ARG A 107 -7.06 8.84 -28.38
C ARG A 107 -6.84 7.78 -27.28
N GLN A 108 -7.91 7.10 -26.91
CA GLN A 108 -7.86 6.10 -25.83
C GLN A 108 -6.86 4.99 -26.15
N GLU A 109 -6.80 4.51 -27.39
CA GLU A 109 -5.90 3.44 -27.81
C GLU A 109 -4.42 3.81 -27.63
N ASP A 110 -4.05 5.07 -27.90
CA ASP A 110 -2.69 5.56 -27.74
C ASP A 110 -2.29 5.60 -26.25
N VAL A 111 -3.20 5.98 -25.36
CA VAL A 111 -2.97 5.96 -23.91
C VAL A 111 -2.87 4.51 -23.41
N GLU A 112 -3.77 3.62 -23.86
CA GLU A 112 -3.77 2.20 -23.51
C GLU A 112 -2.43 1.53 -23.84
N GLU A 113 -1.85 1.78 -25.01
CA GLU A 113 -0.58 1.21 -25.41
C GLU A 113 0.56 1.64 -24.47
N LEU A 114 0.61 2.93 -24.10
CA LEU A 114 1.61 3.45 -23.18
C LEU A 114 1.53 2.84 -21.78
N ILE A 115 0.31 2.62 -21.27
CA ILE A 115 0.10 2.17 -19.87
C ILE A 115 -0.19 0.66 -19.75
N LYS A 116 -0.15 -0.09 -20.84
CA LYS A 116 -0.56 -1.51 -20.94
C LYS A 116 0.00 -2.39 -19.82
N SER A 117 1.26 -2.19 -19.47
CA SER A 117 1.94 -2.99 -18.45
C SER A 117 1.50 -2.70 -17.00
N THR A 118 0.63 -1.70 -16.77
CA THR A 118 0.13 -1.39 -15.43
C THR A 118 -1.07 -2.24 -15.00
N GLY A 119 -1.61 -3.09 -15.88
CA GLY A 119 -2.84 -3.87 -15.65
C GLY A 119 -4.10 -2.99 -15.66
N PHE A 120 -5.25 -3.59 -15.95
CA PHE A 120 -6.53 -2.87 -16.06
C PHE A 120 -6.48 -1.62 -16.95
N PHE A 121 -5.58 -1.62 -17.92
CA PHE A 121 -5.16 -0.44 -18.68
C PHE A 121 -6.30 0.25 -19.42
N ARG A 122 -7.32 -0.47 -19.91
CA ARG A 122 -8.49 0.12 -20.58
C ARG A 122 -9.28 1.02 -19.64
N ASN A 123 -9.58 0.55 -18.44
CA ASN A 123 -10.29 1.33 -17.43
C ASN A 123 -9.44 2.50 -16.93
N LYS A 124 -8.12 2.28 -16.77
CA LYS A 124 -7.19 3.34 -16.37
C LYS A 124 -7.07 4.41 -17.45
N ALA A 125 -6.95 4.05 -18.73
CA ALA A 125 -6.95 5.01 -19.84
C ALA A 125 -8.23 5.85 -19.86
N LYS A 126 -9.40 5.21 -19.75
CA LYS A 126 -10.69 5.90 -19.66
C LYS A 126 -10.73 6.86 -18.46
N SER A 127 -10.24 6.43 -17.28
CA SER A 127 -10.18 7.28 -16.09
C SER A 127 -9.22 8.46 -16.26
N LEU A 128 -8.05 8.24 -16.86
CA LEU A 128 -7.08 9.30 -17.12
C LEU A 128 -7.61 10.37 -18.09
N ILE A 129 -8.18 9.94 -19.21
CA ILE A 129 -8.76 10.88 -20.20
C ILE A 129 -9.96 11.60 -19.59
N GLY A 130 -10.86 10.88 -18.92
CA GLY A 130 -12.04 11.51 -18.28
C GLY A 130 -11.66 12.48 -17.17
N MET A 131 -10.65 12.17 -16.36
CA MET A 131 -10.09 13.06 -15.35
C MET A 131 -9.50 14.32 -16.02
N ALA A 132 -8.70 14.15 -17.07
CA ALA A 132 -8.09 15.26 -17.79
C ALA A 132 -9.14 16.18 -18.45
N THR A 133 -10.17 15.59 -19.06
CA THR A 133 -11.32 16.33 -19.62
C THR A 133 -12.02 17.14 -18.53
N ALA A 134 -12.31 16.52 -17.37
CA ALA A 134 -12.95 17.23 -16.26
C ALA A 134 -12.08 18.37 -15.70
N LEU A 135 -10.74 18.18 -15.64
CA LEU A 135 -9.82 19.26 -15.26
C LEU A 135 -9.89 20.44 -16.25
N VAL A 136 -9.89 20.17 -17.55
CA VAL A 136 -9.97 21.22 -18.57
C VAL A 136 -11.29 21.98 -18.50
N GLU A 137 -12.39 21.25 -18.40
CA GLU A 137 -13.75 21.85 -18.42
C GLU A 137 -14.07 22.64 -17.16
N ARG A 138 -13.63 22.20 -15.99
CA ARG A 138 -14.07 22.72 -14.70
C ARG A 138 -13.01 23.49 -13.93
N HIS A 139 -11.73 23.23 -14.22
CA HIS A 139 -10.60 23.77 -13.46
C HIS A 139 -9.53 24.41 -14.36
N GLY A 140 -9.86 24.73 -15.61
CA GLY A 140 -8.93 25.39 -16.53
C GLY A 140 -7.70 24.55 -16.92
N GLY A 141 -7.72 23.24 -16.63
CA GLY A 141 -6.62 22.30 -16.86
C GLY A 141 -5.74 22.07 -15.63
N GLU A 142 -5.98 22.78 -14.53
CA GLU A 142 -5.24 22.68 -13.28
C GLU A 142 -5.86 21.66 -12.30
N VAL A 143 -5.04 21.04 -11.45
CA VAL A 143 -5.53 20.13 -10.41
C VAL A 143 -6.00 20.97 -9.21
N PRO A 144 -7.27 20.82 -8.77
CA PRO A 144 -7.78 21.57 -7.64
C PRO A 144 -7.12 21.12 -6.32
N ALA A 145 -6.93 22.09 -5.41
CA ALA A 145 -6.29 21.85 -4.12
C ALA A 145 -7.30 21.66 -2.98
N ASP A 146 -8.45 21.04 -3.25
CA ASP A 146 -9.48 20.76 -2.25
C ASP A 146 -10.12 19.39 -2.46
N MET A 147 -10.61 18.80 -1.36
CA MET A 147 -11.18 17.44 -1.33
C MET A 147 -12.43 17.32 -2.19
N GLU A 148 -13.33 18.30 -2.15
CA GLU A 148 -14.64 18.24 -2.80
C GLU A 148 -14.49 18.22 -4.32
N SER A 149 -13.63 19.07 -4.86
CA SER A 149 -13.32 19.14 -6.28
C SER A 149 -12.55 17.90 -6.78
N LEU A 150 -11.66 17.33 -5.94
CA LEU A 150 -10.88 16.15 -6.33
C LEU A 150 -11.73 14.89 -6.42
N VAL A 151 -12.61 14.63 -5.45
CA VAL A 151 -13.36 13.35 -5.39
C VAL A 151 -14.43 13.20 -6.47
N VAL A 152 -14.78 14.27 -7.17
CA VAL A 152 -15.71 14.23 -8.30
C VAL A 152 -15.02 13.96 -9.65
N LEU A 153 -13.69 13.95 -9.68
CA LEU A 153 -12.93 13.61 -10.87
C LEU A 153 -12.97 12.09 -11.15
N PRO A 154 -13.11 11.69 -12.42
CA PRO A 154 -13.08 10.28 -12.80
C PRO A 154 -11.83 9.54 -12.29
N GLY A 155 -12.03 8.41 -11.61
CA GLY A 155 -10.93 7.60 -11.07
C GLY A 155 -10.32 8.13 -9.76
N VAL A 156 -10.85 9.20 -9.18
CA VAL A 156 -10.37 9.84 -7.95
C VAL A 156 -11.34 9.59 -6.80
N GLY A 157 -10.94 8.74 -5.87
CA GLY A 157 -11.65 8.55 -4.60
C GLY A 157 -10.96 9.32 -3.47
N ARG A 158 -11.57 9.33 -2.27
CA ARG A 158 -11.02 10.00 -1.07
C ARG A 158 -9.55 9.66 -0.80
N LYS A 159 -9.15 8.40 -0.95
CA LYS A 159 -7.75 7.98 -0.78
C LYS A 159 -6.82 8.68 -1.78
N THR A 160 -7.18 8.71 -3.05
CA THR A 160 -6.41 9.40 -4.11
C THR A 160 -6.34 10.91 -3.82
N ALA A 161 -7.46 11.52 -3.43
CA ALA A 161 -7.49 12.95 -3.08
C ALA A 161 -6.54 13.26 -1.91
N ASN A 162 -6.52 12.45 -0.84
CA ASN A 162 -5.57 12.61 0.26
C ASN A 162 -4.10 12.49 -0.19
N VAL A 163 -3.79 11.58 -1.13
CA VAL A 163 -2.44 11.48 -1.71
C VAL A 163 -2.06 12.78 -2.41
N ILE A 164 -2.95 13.33 -3.23
CA ILE A 164 -2.70 14.57 -3.99
C ILE A 164 -2.55 15.76 -3.04
N LEU A 165 -3.50 15.95 -2.13
CA LEU A 165 -3.49 17.07 -1.18
C LEU A 165 -2.23 17.05 -0.32
N GLY A 166 -1.85 15.89 0.22
CA GLY A 166 -0.67 15.77 1.08
C GLY A 166 0.64 15.96 0.35
N ASN A 167 0.81 15.32 -0.82
CA ASN A 167 2.13 15.27 -1.46
C ASN A 167 2.37 16.39 -2.49
N ALA A 168 1.33 16.91 -3.16
CA ALA A 168 1.49 17.99 -4.13
C ALA A 168 1.19 19.37 -3.56
N PHE A 169 0.31 19.46 -2.56
CA PHE A 169 -0.13 20.74 -2.00
C PHE A 169 0.28 20.96 -0.53
N GLY A 170 0.90 19.96 0.12
CA GLY A 170 1.29 20.06 1.53
C GLY A 170 0.10 20.15 2.50
N ARG A 171 -1.10 19.74 2.07
CA ARG A 171 -2.34 19.82 2.85
C ARG A 171 -2.63 18.49 3.52
N ASN A 172 -2.70 18.50 4.84
CA ASN A 172 -3.04 17.35 5.64
C ASN A 172 -4.56 17.31 5.93
N ASP A 173 -5.37 16.98 4.91
CA ASP A 173 -6.84 16.90 5.01
C ASP A 173 -7.32 15.50 5.44
N GLY A 174 -6.41 14.51 5.48
CA GLY A 174 -6.66 13.15 5.93
C GLY A 174 -5.43 12.27 5.91
N ILE A 175 -5.59 11.04 6.42
CA ILE A 175 -4.54 10.01 6.43
C ILE A 175 -4.82 9.01 5.32
N VAL A 176 -3.83 8.77 4.46
CA VAL A 176 -3.93 7.75 3.40
C VAL A 176 -3.88 6.35 4.05
N VAL A 177 -4.98 5.60 3.92
CA VAL A 177 -5.09 4.24 4.45
C VAL A 177 -5.07 3.24 3.29
N ASP A 178 -3.93 2.61 3.08
CA ASP A 178 -3.74 1.51 2.16
C ASP A 178 -3.70 0.15 2.90
N THR A 179 -3.31 -0.91 2.22
CA THR A 179 -3.19 -2.26 2.83
C THR A 179 -2.08 -2.33 3.88
N HIS A 180 -1.01 -1.54 3.75
CA HIS A 180 0.06 -1.45 4.76
C HIS A 180 -0.43 -0.71 5.99
N VAL A 181 -1.00 0.48 5.81
CA VAL A 181 -1.55 1.28 6.91
C VAL A 181 -2.66 0.52 7.63
N THR A 182 -3.58 -0.14 6.91
CA THR A 182 -4.61 -1.01 7.50
C THR A 182 -3.98 -2.09 8.38
N ARG A 183 -3.00 -2.82 7.87
CA ARG A 183 -2.35 -3.91 8.61
C ARG A 183 -1.62 -3.42 9.85
N LEU A 184 -0.82 -2.36 9.70
CA LEU A 184 -0.03 -1.84 10.80
C LEU A 184 -0.90 -1.17 11.87
N SER A 185 -1.93 -0.43 11.48
CA SER A 185 -2.89 0.15 12.44
C SER A 185 -3.52 -0.90 13.33
N ASN A 186 -3.87 -2.06 12.76
CA ASN A 186 -4.40 -3.19 13.53
C ASN A 186 -3.33 -3.83 14.43
N ARG A 187 -2.12 -4.10 13.92
CA ARG A 187 -1.02 -4.74 14.68
C ARG A 187 -0.52 -3.85 15.81
N LEU A 188 -0.42 -2.56 15.56
CA LEU A 188 0.02 -1.56 16.53
C LEU A 188 -1.10 -1.11 17.50
N ALA A 189 -2.29 -1.68 17.36
CA ALA A 189 -3.49 -1.37 18.16
C ALA A 189 -3.92 0.11 18.09
N LEU A 190 -3.62 0.80 16.99
CA LEU A 190 -4.06 2.17 16.70
C LEU A 190 -5.52 2.21 16.23
N ALA A 191 -5.94 1.19 15.49
CA ALA A 191 -7.30 1.02 14.99
C ALA A 191 -7.67 -0.47 14.96
N ASN A 192 -8.93 -0.77 14.61
CA ASN A 192 -9.40 -2.14 14.43
C ASN A 192 -10.32 -2.24 13.21
N GLY A 193 -10.14 -3.31 12.42
CA GLY A 193 -10.97 -3.60 11.24
C GLY A 193 -10.24 -3.42 9.91
N THR A 194 -11.02 -3.48 8.82
CA THR A 194 -10.51 -3.46 7.43
C THR A 194 -11.04 -2.28 6.61
N ASP A 195 -12.01 -1.55 7.13
CA ASP A 195 -12.59 -0.38 6.48
C ASP A 195 -11.62 0.81 6.58
N ALA A 196 -11.11 1.25 5.45
CA ALA A 196 -10.11 2.33 5.37
C ALA A 196 -10.63 3.66 5.96
N VAL A 197 -11.92 4.00 5.76
CA VAL A 197 -12.50 5.24 6.27
C VAL A 197 -12.63 5.20 7.79
N LYS A 198 -13.01 4.05 8.35
CA LYS A 198 -13.09 3.88 9.81
C LYS A 198 -11.70 3.92 10.45
N ILE A 199 -10.70 3.33 9.79
CA ILE A 199 -9.31 3.38 10.24
C ILE A 199 -8.79 4.81 10.19
N GLU A 200 -8.96 5.53 9.07
CA GLU A 200 -8.60 6.94 8.97
C GLU A 200 -9.17 7.75 10.14
N ARG A 201 -10.50 7.66 10.36
CA ARG A 201 -11.19 8.36 11.46
C ARG A 201 -10.65 8.01 12.84
N ALA A 202 -10.20 6.78 13.05
CA ALA A 202 -9.59 6.35 14.31
C ALA A 202 -8.17 6.91 14.50
N LEU A 203 -7.43 7.10 13.40
CA LEU A 203 -6.06 7.62 13.44
C LEU A 203 -6.00 9.15 13.61
N LEU A 204 -6.93 9.89 13.00
CA LEU A 204 -6.94 11.36 13.02
C LEU A 204 -6.76 11.97 14.43
N PRO A 205 -7.49 11.54 15.49
CA PRO A 205 -7.36 12.13 16.83
C PRO A 205 -6.10 11.67 17.59
N LEU A 206 -5.32 10.72 17.05
CA LEU A 206 -4.13 10.17 17.70
C LEU A 206 -2.84 10.87 17.29
N PHE A 207 -2.83 11.54 16.13
CA PHE A 207 -1.64 12.14 15.57
C PHE A 207 -1.87 13.61 15.24
N PRO A 208 -0.83 14.48 15.37
CA PRO A 208 -0.90 15.88 14.95
C PRO A 208 -1.23 15.99 13.46
N GLN A 209 -2.06 16.96 13.10
CA GLN A 209 -2.54 17.12 11.73
C GLN A 209 -1.41 17.35 10.72
N ASP A 210 -0.39 18.10 11.09
CA ASP A 210 0.81 18.36 10.28
C ASP A 210 1.62 17.09 9.97
N ARG A 211 1.32 15.98 10.62
CA ARG A 211 1.98 14.67 10.45
C ARG A 211 1.17 13.62 9.69
N TRP A 212 -0.07 13.90 9.30
CA TRP A 212 -0.95 12.88 8.72
C TRP A 212 -0.43 12.29 7.40
N THR A 213 0.06 13.12 6.48
CA THR A 213 0.67 12.62 5.23
C THR A 213 1.93 11.81 5.51
N MET A 214 2.82 12.35 6.36
CA MET A 214 4.05 11.67 6.74
C MET A 214 3.79 10.33 7.44
N LEU A 215 2.81 10.26 8.33
CA LEU A 215 2.43 9.02 9.01
C LEU A 215 2.10 7.90 8.03
N SER A 216 1.39 8.22 6.95
CA SER A 216 1.07 7.25 5.90
C SER A 216 2.34 6.67 5.28
N HIS A 217 3.31 7.52 4.91
CA HIS A 217 4.59 7.09 4.34
C HIS A 217 5.40 6.24 5.33
N LEU A 218 5.48 6.67 6.59
CA LEU A 218 6.18 5.94 7.64
C LEU A 218 5.62 4.52 7.85
N LEU A 219 4.30 4.39 7.91
CA LEU A 219 3.65 3.10 8.08
C LEU A 219 3.80 2.21 6.84
N ILE A 220 3.73 2.78 5.64
CA ILE A 220 3.96 2.06 4.38
C ILE A 220 5.40 1.54 4.34
N GLU A 221 6.37 2.39 4.64
CA GLU A 221 7.80 2.04 4.62
C GLU A 221 8.13 0.96 5.65
N HIS A 222 7.65 1.11 6.89
CA HIS A 222 7.79 0.09 7.91
C HIS A 222 7.11 -1.23 7.53
N GLY A 223 5.97 -1.15 6.87
CA GLY A 223 5.22 -2.31 6.37
C GLY A 223 5.91 -3.03 5.22
N ARG A 224 6.71 -2.34 4.43
CA ARG A 224 7.52 -2.91 3.34
C ARG A 224 8.82 -3.52 3.85
N GLN A 225 9.51 -2.82 4.75
CA GLN A 225 10.84 -3.21 5.19
C GLN A 225 10.85 -4.21 6.35
N VAL A 226 9.94 -4.12 7.31
CA VAL A 226 10.02 -4.86 8.57
C VAL A 226 8.74 -5.63 8.89
N CYS A 227 7.60 -4.92 8.90
CA CYS A 227 6.33 -5.51 9.33
C CYS A 227 5.59 -6.16 8.17
N ASP A 228 6.24 -7.14 7.50
CA ASP A 228 5.67 -7.90 6.38
C ASP A 228 4.34 -8.57 6.73
N ALA A 229 3.50 -8.81 5.71
CA ALA A 229 2.16 -9.37 5.91
C ALA A 229 2.21 -10.80 6.47
N ARG A 230 3.08 -11.65 5.94
CA ARG A 230 3.16 -13.08 6.27
C ARG A 230 4.20 -13.41 7.34
N LYS A 231 5.37 -12.75 7.27
CA LYS A 231 6.52 -13.03 8.15
C LYS A 231 7.14 -11.73 8.66
N PRO A 232 6.49 -11.03 9.61
CA PRO A 232 7.05 -9.80 10.17
C PRO A 232 8.36 -10.10 10.92
N ARG A 233 9.37 -9.26 10.73
CA ARG A 233 10.68 -9.38 11.38
C ARG A 233 10.66 -8.69 12.73
N CYS A 234 9.91 -9.26 13.68
CA CYS A 234 9.70 -8.66 15.00
C CYS A 234 10.99 -8.57 15.82
N GLY A 235 11.95 -9.50 15.64
CA GLY A 235 13.25 -9.45 16.30
C GLY A 235 14.11 -8.23 15.93
N ASP A 236 13.94 -7.71 14.69
CA ASP A 236 14.66 -6.53 14.20
C ASP A 236 13.82 -5.25 14.26
N CYS A 237 12.62 -5.31 14.85
CA CYS A 237 11.66 -4.23 14.82
C CYS A 237 11.86 -3.27 16.00
N MET A 238 12.13 -2.00 15.72
CA MET A 238 12.29 -0.97 16.75
C MET A 238 10.99 -0.66 17.54
N LEU A 239 9.86 -1.27 17.11
CA LEU A 239 8.57 -1.15 17.80
C LEU A 239 8.22 -2.41 18.60
N ALA A 240 9.06 -3.46 18.61
CA ALA A 240 8.72 -4.77 19.18
C ALA A 240 8.37 -4.68 20.68
N ASP A 241 9.07 -3.85 21.43
CA ASP A 241 8.86 -3.66 22.88
C ASP A 241 7.54 -2.97 23.22
N VAL A 242 6.96 -2.20 22.30
CA VAL A 242 5.67 -1.50 22.48
C VAL A 242 4.55 -2.10 21.63
N CYS A 243 4.84 -2.95 20.65
CA CYS A 243 3.85 -3.53 19.75
C CYS A 243 3.03 -4.64 20.43
N PRO A 244 1.68 -4.54 20.49
CA PRO A 244 0.83 -5.59 21.09
C PRO A 244 0.83 -6.90 20.29
N SER A 245 1.22 -6.86 19.03
CA SER A 245 1.24 -8.02 18.12
C SER A 245 2.65 -8.54 17.87
N ALA A 246 3.66 -8.12 18.63
CA ALA A 246 5.03 -8.59 18.45
C ALA A 246 5.16 -10.09 18.74
N LEU A 247 5.87 -10.78 17.86
CA LEU A 247 6.19 -12.23 17.95
C LEU A 247 7.63 -12.39 18.47
N VAL A 248 7.86 -12.00 19.73
CA VAL A 248 9.18 -12.03 20.40
C VAL A 248 9.09 -12.69 21.76
#